data_5631b76bb52db3431c4000b3f8e33e84
#
_entry.id   5631b76bb52db3431c4000b3f8e33e84
#
_cell.length_a   1.000
_cell.length_b   1.000
_cell.length_c   1.000
_cell.angle_alpha   90.00
_cell.angle_beta   90.00
_cell.angle_gamma   90.00
#
_symmetry.space_group_name_H-M   'P 1'
#
loop_
_entity.id
_entity.type
_entity.pdbx_description
1 polymer ?
#
loop_
_entity_poly.entity_id
_entity_poly.type
_entity_poly.pdbx_seq_one_letter_code
_entity_poly.pdbx_strand_id
1 'polypeptide(L)'
;MATFSSHPDLPEILENLLEDDVHTLFLKADCPPRTKAGGIGDLRLADVEGADDGGWDTLRLESLQEEILNLVEENRDRSDCFLEIDRKGCQVIQLGDLRISCAWPPFADAREITIVRPVAKLSLDDYEIDPKLISRLSDHHRGVFICGRPGSGKTTLAQAIAEYLDEGVGAMVKTMEAPR
;
A
#
# COMPACT_ATOMS: atom_id res chain seq x y z
N MET A 1 -2.19 -2.55 19.04
CA MET A 1 -2.41 -3.60 18.03
C MET A 1 -3.90 -3.81 17.96
N ALA A 2 -4.54 -3.47 16.86
CA ALA A 2 -5.94 -3.81 16.65
C ALA A 2 -6.01 -5.33 16.48
N THR A 3 -6.90 -5.98 17.21
CA THR A 3 -7.14 -7.42 17.10
C THR A 3 -7.94 -7.69 15.83
N PHE A 4 -7.27 -8.06 14.77
CA PHE A 4 -7.86 -8.50 13.49
C PHE A 4 -8.28 -9.97 13.55
N SER A 5 -9.12 -10.33 14.51
CA SER A 5 -9.30 -11.75 14.89
C SER A 5 -10.60 -12.39 14.46
N SER A 6 -11.43 -11.75 13.64
CA SER A 6 -12.75 -12.28 13.32
C SER A 6 -12.77 -13.12 12.04
N HIS A 7 -11.98 -12.81 11.02
CA HIS A 7 -11.87 -13.65 9.82
C HIS A 7 -10.74 -14.68 10.00
N PRO A 8 -10.98 -15.98 9.80
CA PRO A 8 -9.99 -17.03 10.05
C PRO A 8 -8.73 -16.91 9.18
N ASP A 9 -8.86 -16.35 7.99
CA ASP A 9 -7.77 -16.21 7.02
C ASP A 9 -6.99 -14.89 7.17
N LEU A 10 -7.59 -13.87 7.81
CA LEU A 10 -6.97 -12.54 7.90
C LEU A 10 -5.68 -12.51 8.73
N PRO A 11 -5.55 -13.24 9.86
CA PRO A 11 -4.29 -13.35 10.58
C PRO A 11 -3.17 -13.95 9.73
N GLU A 12 -3.44 -15.02 8.98
CA GLU A 12 -2.47 -15.66 8.08
C GLU A 12 -2.04 -14.73 6.95
N ILE A 13 -2.98 -14.00 6.35
CA ILE A 13 -2.71 -12.98 5.33
C ILE A 13 -1.79 -11.90 5.88
N LEU A 14 -2.05 -11.43 7.09
CA LEU A 14 -1.24 -10.40 7.74
C LEU A 14 0.14 -10.94 8.12
N GLU A 15 0.25 -12.18 8.57
CA GLU A 15 1.52 -12.84 8.85
C GLU A 15 2.38 -12.92 7.59
N ASN A 16 1.82 -13.32 6.46
CA ASN A 16 2.50 -13.33 5.16
C ASN A 16 3.00 -11.94 4.72
N LEU A 17 2.29 -10.87 5.11
CA LEU A 17 2.71 -9.49 4.84
C LEU A 17 3.75 -8.95 5.84
N LEU A 18 3.84 -9.59 7.01
CA LEU A 18 4.79 -9.21 8.07
C LEU A 18 6.13 -9.94 7.93
N GLU A 19 6.20 -10.98 7.09
CA GLU A 19 7.47 -11.59 6.73
C GLU A 19 8.43 -10.55 6.15
N ASP A 20 9.72 -10.74 6.40
CA ASP A 20 10.76 -9.84 5.95
C ASP A 20 10.66 -9.61 4.44
N ASP A 21 10.68 -8.35 4.04
CA ASP A 21 10.66 -7.88 2.65
C ASP A 21 9.36 -8.03 1.84
N VAL A 22 8.26 -8.58 2.39
CA VAL A 22 6.98 -8.65 1.65
C VAL A 22 6.25 -7.31 1.72
N HIS A 23 5.91 -6.76 0.56
CA HIS A 23 5.25 -5.46 0.42
C HIS A 23 3.84 -5.55 -0.12
N THR A 24 3.56 -6.59 -0.89
CA THR A 24 2.26 -6.74 -1.53
C THR A 24 1.85 -8.19 -1.55
N LEU A 25 0.59 -8.45 -1.22
CA LEU A 25 -0.05 -9.74 -1.37
C LEU A 25 -1.15 -9.62 -2.44
N PHE A 26 -1.16 -10.54 -3.38
CA PHE A 26 -2.17 -10.66 -4.42
C PHE A 26 -2.99 -11.93 -4.18
N LEU A 27 -4.28 -11.74 -3.98
CA LEU A 27 -5.27 -12.81 -3.90
C LEU A 27 -6.19 -12.69 -5.11
N LYS A 28 -6.32 -13.74 -5.87
CA LYS A 28 -7.17 -13.78 -7.05
C LYS A 28 -7.96 -15.07 -7.08
N ALA A 29 -9.23 -14.98 -7.47
CA ALA A 29 -10.10 -16.15 -7.58
C ALA A 29 -9.47 -17.21 -8.50
N ASP A 30 -9.49 -18.45 -8.03
CA ASP A 30 -8.98 -19.65 -8.71
C ASP A 30 -7.46 -19.57 -9.07
N CYS A 31 -6.72 -18.76 -8.33
CA CYS A 31 -5.27 -18.62 -8.49
C CYS A 31 -4.58 -18.79 -7.12
N PRO A 32 -3.37 -19.34 -7.08
CA PRO A 32 -2.58 -19.35 -5.87
C PRO A 32 -2.24 -17.92 -5.43
N PRO A 33 -2.18 -17.66 -4.11
CA PRO A 33 -1.73 -16.38 -3.58
C PRO A 33 -0.30 -16.07 -4.04
N ARG A 34 -0.04 -14.79 -4.29
CA ARG A 34 1.28 -14.32 -4.68
C ARG A 34 1.72 -13.15 -3.85
N THR A 35 3.00 -13.11 -3.53
CA THR A 35 3.63 -11.99 -2.85
C THR A 35 4.58 -11.25 -3.76
N LYS A 36 4.74 -9.96 -3.49
CA LYS A 36 5.81 -9.15 -4.02
C LYS A 36 6.72 -8.74 -2.87
N ALA A 37 7.96 -9.18 -2.95
CA ALA A 37 8.97 -8.98 -1.93
C ALA A 37 10.23 -8.36 -2.53
N GLY A 38 11.12 -7.87 -1.68
CA GLY A 38 12.44 -7.35 -2.05
C GLY A 38 12.64 -5.86 -1.78
N GLY A 39 13.89 -5.43 -1.81
CA GLY A 39 14.29 -4.05 -1.58
C GLY A 39 14.15 -3.16 -2.83
N ILE A 40 14.58 -1.90 -2.67
CA ILE A 40 14.60 -0.92 -3.76
C ILE A 40 15.47 -1.44 -4.91
N GLY A 41 14.85 -1.64 -6.08
CA GLY A 41 15.55 -2.10 -7.30
C GLY A 41 15.59 -3.61 -7.49
N ASP A 42 15.19 -4.43 -6.51
CA ASP A 42 15.18 -5.91 -6.59
C ASP A 42 13.82 -6.49 -6.16
N LEU A 43 12.74 -6.00 -6.74
CA LEU A 43 11.40 -6.49 -6.45
C LEU A 43 11.14 -7.81 -7.18
N ARG A 44 10.78 -8.86 -6.42
CA ARG A 44 10.48 -10.21 -6.92
C ARG A 44 9.02 -10.55 -6.66
N LEU A 45 8.42 -11.24 -7.62
CA LEU A 45 7.11 -11.85 -7.47
C LEU A 45 7.32 -13.34 -7.19
N ALA A 46 6.74 -13.83 -6.10
CA ALA A 46 6.82 -15.22 -5.69
C ALA A 46 5.41 -15.77 -5.37
N ASP A 47 5.24 -17.07 -5.55
CA ASP A 47 4.07 -17.76 -5.03
C ASP A 47 4.26 -17.99 -3.52
N VAL A 48 3.19 -17.94 -2.74
CA VAL A 48 3.25 -18.17 -1.29
C VAL A 48 3.49 -19.67 -1.06
N GLU A 49 4.60 -20.01 -0.39
CA GLU A 49 4.92 -21.40 -0.06
C GLU A 49 3.88 -21.97 0.91
N GLY A 50 3.40 -23.19 0.64
CA GLY A 50 2.44 -23.87 1.50
C GLY A 50 0.99 -23.39 1.35
N ALA A 51 0.69 -22.46 0.45
CA ALA A 51 -0.68 -22.16 0.10
C ALA A 51 -1.31 -23.40 -0.55
N ASP A 52 -2.47 -23.82 -0.02
CA ASP A 52 -3.20 -24.96 -0.54
C ASP A 52 -3.35 -24.85 -2.07
N ASP A 53 -3.10 -25.96 -2.78
CA ASP A 53 -3.26 -26.08 -4.24
C ASP A 53 -4.66 -25.70 -4.76
N GLY A 54 -5.63 -25.53 -3.82
CA GLY A 54 -7.01 -25.15 -4.11
C GLY A 54 -7.25 -23.68 -4.42
N GLY A 55 -6.27 -22.81 -4.14
CA GLY A 55 -6.42 -21.37 -4.37
C GLY A 55 -7.52 -20.71 -3.51
N TRP A 56 -7.77 -19.45 -3.76
CA TRP A 56 -8.89 -18.70 -3.19
C TRP A 56 -10.07 -18.73 -4.15
N ASP A 57 -11.22 -19.23 -3.72
CA ASP A 57 -12.45 -19.14 -4.49
C ASP A 57 -13.09 -17.73 -4.33
N THR A 58 -14.06 -17.45 -5.17
CA THR A 58 -14.79 -16.17 -5.15
C THR A 58 -15.50 -15.95 -3.82
N LEU A 59 -16.06 -16.99 -3.19
CA LEU A 59 -16.80 -16.87 -1.93
C LEU A 59 -15.87 -16.52 -0.77
N ARG A 60 -14.68 -17.14 -0.73
CA ARG A 60 -13.67 -16.84 0.29
C ARG A 60 -13.17 -15.40 0.18
N LEU A 61 -12.97 -14.90 -1.05
CA LEU A 61 -12.60 -13.49 -1.29
C LEU A 61 -13.73 -12.53 -0.94
N GLU A 62 -14.99 -12.89 -1.19
CA GLU A 62 -16.15 -12.10 -0.76
C GLU A 62 -16.22 -11.99 0.75
N SER A 63 -16.11 -13.11 1.44
CA SER A 63 -16.10 -13.15 2.91
C SER A 63 -14.96 -12.29 3.49
N LEU A 64 -13.75 -12.38 2.93
CA LEU A 64 -12.62 -11.56 3.35
C LEU A 64 -12.89 -10.08 3.12
N GLN A 65 -13.45 -9.69 1.97
CA GLN A 65 -13.80 -8.30 1.68
C GLN A 65 -14.83 -7.76 2.67
N GLU A 66 -15.89 -8.52 2.98
CA GLU A 66 -16.91 -8.14 3.96
C GLU A 66 -16.29 -7.94 5.34
N GLU A 67 -15.39 -8.82 5.76
CA GLU A 67 -14.69 -8.68 7.03
C GLU A 67 -13.81 -7.42 7.09
N ILE A 68 -13.06 -7.14 6.02
CA ILE A 68 -12.26 -5.91 5.93
C ILE A 68 -13.16 -4.67 6.03
N LEU A 69 -14.31 -4.66 5.38
CA LEU A 69 -15.28 -3.56 5.47
C LEU A 69 -15.85 -3.41 6.88
N ASN A 70 -16.15 -4.52 7.57
CA ASN A 70 -16.60 -4.49 8.95
C ASN A 70 -15.54 -3.91 9.88
N LEU A 71 -14.26 -4.28 9.69
CA LEU A 71 -13.15 -3.71 10.45
C LEU A 71 -13.01 -2.19 10.24
N VAL A 72 -13.23 -1.70 9.02
CA VAL A 72 -13.25 -0.26 8.74
C VAL A 72 -14.39 0.43 9.49
N GLU A 73 -15.58 -0.17 9.48
CA GLU A 73 -16.74 0.39 10.16
C GLU A 73 -16.56 0.40 11.70
N GLU A 74 -15.99 -0.67 12.27
CA GLU A 74 -15.66 -0.75 13.69
C GLU A 74 -14.58 0.26 14.13
N ASN A 75 -13.70 0.65 13.22
CA ASN A 75 -12.60 1.58 13.46
C ASN A 75 -12.81 2.96 12.81
N ARG A 76 -14.05 3.34 12.50
CA ARG A 76 -14.38 4.61 11.81
C ARG A 76 -13.92 5.88 12.53
N ASP A 77 -13.68 5.81 13.84
CA ASP A 77 -13.16 6.93 14.63
C ASP A 77 -11.66 7.18 14.41
N ARG A 78 -10.97 6.25 13.73
CA ARG A 78 -9.54 6.37 13.41
C ARG A 78 -9.38 7.07 12.06
N SER A 79 -8.45 8.04 12.00
CA SER A 79 -8.14 8.76 10.77
C SER A 79 -7.41 7.93 9.70
N ASP A 80 -6.86 6.77 10.10
CA ASP A 80 -6.14 5.84 9.26
C ASP A 80 -6.96 4.60 8.83
N CYS A 81 -8.28 4.59 9.13
CA CYS A 81 -9.19 3.51 8.76
C CYS A 81 -10.41 4.09 8.04
N PHE A 82 -10.46 3.93 6.71
CA PHE A 82 -11.55 4.48 5.90
C PHE A 82 -11.65 3.81 4.51
N LEU A 83 -12.84 3.89 3.94
CA LEU A 83 -13.10 3.53 2.54
C LEU A 83 -12.76 4.73 1.65
N GLU A 84 -11.66 4.66 0.91
CA GLU A 84 -11.18 5.75 0.05
C GLU A 84 -11.94 5.82 -1.28
N ILE A 85 -12.19 4.66 -1.89
CA ILE A 85 -12.93 4.54 -3.15
C ILE A 85 -14.01 3.48 -2.99
N ASP A 86 -15.23 3.85 -3.33
CA ASP A 86 -16.36 2.93 -3.45
C ASP A 86 -17.04 3.13 -4.81
N ARG A 87 -16.74 2.23 -5.73
CA ARG A 87 -17.29 2.25 -7.10
C ARG A 87 -17.72 0.86 -7.50
N LYS A 88 -18.67 0.77 -8.42
CA LYS A 88 -19.08 -0.51 -8.99
C LYS A 88 -17.89 -1.24 -9.60
N GLY A 89 -17.56 -2.38 -9.02
CA GLY A 89 -16.45 -3.23 -9.46
C GLY A 89 -15.09 -2.91 -8.86
N CYS A 90 -15.00 -1.89 -7.96
CA CYS A 90 -13.73 -1.56 -7.30
C CYS A 90 -13.95 -0.83 -5.97
N GLN A 91 -13.29 -1.30 -4.93
CA GLN A 91 -13.17 -0.60 -3.65
C GLN A 91 -11.70 -0.46 -3.28
N VAL A 92 -11.34 0.67 -2.69
CA VAL A 92 -10.02 0.90 -2.11
C VAL A 92 -10.19 1.32 -0.67
N ILE A 93 -9.54 0.60 0.21
CA ILE A 93 -9.67 0.70 1.66
C ILE A 93 -8.31 1.01 2.25
N GLN A 94 -8.27 1.96 3.17
CA GLN A 94 -7.15 2.19 4.08
C GLN A 94 -7.48 1.55 5.42
N LEU A 95 -6.64 0.65 5.91
CA LEU A 95 -6.78 -0.02 7.20
C LEU A 95 -5.44 0.05 7.95
N GLY A 96 -5.28 1.09 8.77
CA GLY A 96 -4.00 1.42 9.37
C GLY A 96 -2.96 1.76 8.29
N ASP A 97 -1.84 1.07 8.28
CA ASP A 97 -0.79 1.20 7.26
C ASP A 97 -1.04 0.34 6.00
N LEU A 98 -2.09 -0.49 6.00
CA LEU A 98 -2.43 -1.33 4.86
C LEU A 98 -3.34 -0.61 3.87
N ARG A 99 -3.00 -0.67 2.60
CA ARG A 99 -3.86 -0.25 1.51
C ARG A 99 -4.39 -1.48 0.79
N ILE A 100 -5.71 -1.64 0.78
CA ILE A 100 -6.39 -2.81 0.26
C ILE A 100 -7.23 -2.40 -0.93
N SER A 101 -7.00 -3.04 -2.07
CA SER A 101 -7.77 -2.84 -3.29
C SER A 101 -8.56 -4.10 -3.60
N CYS A 102 -9.88 -4.01 -3.61
CA CYS A 102 -10.78 -5.07 -4.01
C CYS A 102 -11.33 -4.76 -5.40
N ALA A 103 -11.18 -5.68 -6.35
CA ALA A 103 -11.66 -5.52 -7.71
C ALA A 103 -12.52 -6.74 -8.13
N TRP A 104 -13.66 -6.46 -8.78
CA TRP A 104 -14.56 -7.46 -9.37
C TRP A 104 -15.07 -6.94 -10.72
N PRO A 105 -14.30 -7.16 -11.78
CA PRO A 105 -14.66 -6.66 -13.10
C PRO A 105 -16.00 -7.23 -13.57
N PRO A 106 -16.87 -6.41 -14.17
CA PRO A 106 -18.26 -6.79 -14.45
C PRO A 106 -18.42 -7.88 -15.53
N PHE A 107 -17.35 -8.27 -16.20
CA PHE A 107 -17.36 -9.25 -17.30
C PHE A 107 -16.48 -10.48 -17.06
N ALA A 108 -15.88 -10.58 -15.88
CA ALA A 108 -15.08 -11.73 -15.50
C ALA A 108 -15.48 -12.12 -14.07
N ASP A 109 -15.69 -13.41 -13.84
CA ASP A 109 -15.91 -13.97 -12.49
C ASP A 109 -14.61 -13.92 -11.64
N ALA A 110 -13.68 -13.06 -12.03
CA ALA A 110 -12.37 -12.95 -11.41
C ALA A 110 -12.39 -11.81 -10.38
N ARG A 111 -12.74 -12.16 -9.14
CA ARG A 111 -12.53 -11.28 -8.00
C ARG A 111 -11.05 -11.29 -7.60
N GLU A 112 -10.52 -10.15 -7.26
CA GLU A 112 -9.15 -10.03 -6.74
C GLU A 112 -9.09 -9.06 -5.57
N ILE A 113 -8.21 -9.35 -4.61
CA ILE A 113 -7.84 -8.47 -3.51
C ILE A 113 -6.34 -8.30 -3.53
N THR A 114 -5.90 -7.06 -3.56
CA THR A 114 -4.48 -6.70 -3.45
C THR A 114 -4.28 -5.94 -2.15
N ILE A 115 -3.41 -6.44 -1.28
CA ILE A 115 -3.04 -5.81 -0.02
C ILE A 115 -1.63 -5.29 -0.15
N VAL A 116 -1.44 -4.00 0.07
CA VAL A 116 -0.14 -3.33 0.00
C VAL A 116 0.21 -2.77 1.36
N ARG A 117 1.40 -3.14 1.86
CA ARG A 117 2.04 -2.47 2.97
C ARG A 117 3.09 -1.51 2.42
N PRO A 118 3.09 -0.23 2.79
CA PRO A 118 4.16 0.65 2.37
C PRO A 118 5.50 0.10 2.87
N VAL A 119 6.47 0.02 1.97
CA VAL A 119 7.87 -0.21 2.35
C VAL A 119 8.29 0.93 3.25
N ALA A 120 9.23 0.67 4.16
CA ALA A 120 9.73 1.61 5.14
C ALA A 120 9.74 3.07 4.62
N LYS A 121 9.25 3.98 5.46
CA LYS A 121 9.29 5.41 5.19
C LYS A 121 10.74 5.80 4.94
N LEU A 122 11.08 6.12 3.70
CA LEU A 122 12.42 6.54 3.33
C LEU A 122 12.57 8.02 3.66
N SER A 123 13.62 8.34 4.40
CA SER A 123 14.08 9.71 4.61
C SER A 123 14.88 10.20 3.41
N LEU A 124 15.13 11.49 3.31
CA LEU A 124 15.95 12.03 2.24
C LEU A 124 17.42 11.56 2.34
N ASP A 125 17.87 11.19 3.52
CA ASP A 125 19.24 10.68 3.79
C ASP A 125 19.44 9.25 3.24
N ASP A 126 18.35 8.50 3.04
CA ASP A 126 18.41 7.16 2.42
C ASP A 126 18.66 7.21 0.91
N TYR A 127 18.60 8.41 0.32
CA TYR A 127 18.92 8.64 -1.08
C TYR A 127 20.32 9.24 -1.20
N GLU A 128 21.13 8.70 -2.09
CA GLU A 128 22.44 9.26 -2.43
C GLU A 128 22.30 10.54 -3.27
N ILE A 129 21.77 11.63 -2.67
CA ILE A 129 21.52 12.89 -3.35
C ILE A 129 22.69 13.85 -3.11
N ASP A 130 23.15 14.52 -4.17
CA ASP A 130 24.19 15.55 -4.05
C ASP A 130 23.76 16.63 -3.04
N PRO A 131 24.57 16.92 -2.01
CA PRO A 131 24.29 17.95 -1.01
C PRO A 131 23.95 19.33 -1.61
N LYS A 132 24.48 19.65 -2.79
CA LYS A 132 24.13 20.88 -3.51
C LYS A 132 22.70 20.89 -4.01
N LEU A 133 22.16 19.71 -4.33
CA LEU A 133 20.75 19.59 -4.72
C LEU A 133 19.86 19.74 -3.49
N ILE A 134 20.23 19.11 -2.37
CA ILE A 134 19.50 19.24 -1.10
C ILE A 134 19.43 20.71 -0.67
N SER A 135 20.55 21.46 -0.73
CA SER A 135 20.57 22.88 -0.39
C SER A 135 19.65 23.72 -1.26
N ARG A 136 19.47 23.33 -2.53
CA ARG A 136 18.53 24.01 -3.47
C ARG A 136 17.07 23.68 -3.17
N LEU A 137 16.77 22.54 -2.57
CA LEU A 137 15.40 22.19 -2.16
C LEU A 137 14.90 23.13 -1.05
N SER A 138 15.81 23.63 -0.22
CA SER A 138 15.52 24.61 0.84
C SER A 138 15.31 26.03 0.33
N ASP A 139 15.57 26.29 -0.95
CA ASP A 139 15.35 27.60 -1.57
C ASP A 139 13.86 27.79 -1.93
N HIS A 140 13.13 28.52 -1.08
CA HIS A 140 11.69 28.72 -1.16
C HIS A 140 11.17 29.36 -2.46
N HIS A 141 12.06 29.78 -3.34
CA HIS A 141 11.71 30.45 -4.60
C HIS A 141 11.73 29.53 -5.82
N ARG A 142 11.95 28.22 -5.63
CA ARG A 142 12.08 27.29 -6.74
C ARG A 142 11.07 26.15 -6.65
N GLY A 143 10.46 25.84 -7.80
CA GLY A 143 9.66 24.62 -7.95
C GLY A 143 10.54 23.41 -8.27
N VAL A 144 10.11 22.23 -7.85
CA VAL A 144 10.75 20.95 -8.15
C VAL A 144 9.80 20.07 -8.94
N PHE A 145 10.27 19.52 -10.06
CA PHE A 145 9.55 18.51 -10.82
C PHE A 145 10.25 17.16 -10.66
N ILE A 146 9.49 16.15 -10.22
CA ILE A 146 9.99 14.78 -10.10
C ILE A 146 9.40 13.96 -11.24
N CYS A 147 10.26 13.54 -12.17
CA CYS A 147 9.87 12.79 -13.36
C CYS A 147 10.46 11.38 -13.34
N GLY A 148 9.73 10.41 -13.89
CA GLY A 148 10.19 9.04 -13.99
C GLY A 148 9.07 8.10 -14.43
N ARG A 149 9.40 6.84 -14.69
CA ARG A 149 8.46 5.79 -15.08
C ARG A 149 7.47 5.47 -13.95
N PRO A 150 6.29 4.92 -14.24
CA PRO A 150 5.43 4.33 -13.22
C PRO A 150 6.24 3.35 -12.34
N GLY A 151 6.03 3.38 -11.01
CA GLY A 151 6.75 2.53 -10.05
C GLY A 151 8.20 2.92 -9.76
N SER A 152 8.73 4.04 -10.28
CA SER A 152 10.11 4.48 -10.03
C SER A 152 10.34 5.21 -8.70
N GLY A 153 9.37 5.21 -7.77
CA GLY A 153 9.52 5.84 -6.45
C GLY A 153 9.31 7.37 -6.42
N LYS A 154 8.69 7.98 -7.46
CA LYS A 154 8.46 9.43 -7.50
C LYS A 154 7.70 9.96 -6.28
N THR A 155 6.64 9.30 -5.90
CA THR A 155 5.81 9.67 -4.74
C THR A 155 6.60 9.51 -3.45
N THR A 156 7.36 8.43 -3.31
CA THR A 156 8.22 8.17 -2.14
C THR A 156 9.29 9.24 -1.99
N LEU A 157 9.95 9.63 -3.10
CA LEU A 157 10.91 10.72 -3.08
C LEU A 157 10.25 12.07 -2.76
N ALA A 158 9.05 12.33 -3.31
CA ALA A 158 8.31 13.56 -3.01
C ALA A 158 7.94 13.65 -1.52
N GLN A 159 7.54 12.54 -0.91
CA GLN A 159 7.26 12.45 0.53
C GLN A 159 8.51 12.69 1.37
N ALA A 160 9.64 12.06 1.01
CA ALA A 160 10.91 12.27 1.70
C ALA A 160 11.39 13.75 1.62
N ILE A 161 11.19 14.41 0.48
CA ILE A 161 11.48 15.85 0.33
C ILE A 161 10.52 16.68 1.20
N ALA A 162 9.23 16.39 1.19
CA ALA A 162 8.25 17.11 1.99
C ALA A 162 8.57 17.02 3.48
N GLU A 163 8.92 15.84 3.97
CA GLU A 163 9.33 15.60 5.36
C GLU A 163 10.63 16.36 5.72
N TYR A 164 11.61 16.31 4.84
CA TYR A 164 12.85 17.08 5.03
C TYR A 164 12.57 18.60 5.14
N LEU A 165 11.65 19.14 4.33
CA LEU A 165 11.27 20.55 4.41
C LEU A 165 10.50 20.89 5.68
N ASP A 166 9.63 20.02 6.14
CA ASP A 166 8.82 20.22 7.34
C ASP A 166 9.67 20.11 8.61
N GLU A 167 10.37 19.00 8.78
CA GLU A 167 11.13 18.68 9.99
C GLU A 167 12.54 19.28 9.97
N GLY A 168 13.23 19.19 8.84
CA GLY A 168 14.65 19.61 8.72
C GLY A 168 14.82 21.12 8.51
N VAL A 169 13.91 21.78 7.81
CA VAL A 169 13.98 23.21 7.48
C VAL A 169 12.95 24.04 8.26
N GLY A 170 11.96 23.37 8.87
CA GLY A 170 10.88 24.02 9.60
C GLY A 170 9.91 24.79 8.68
N ALA A 171 9.76 24.33 7.44
CA ALA A 171 8.82 24.92 6.49
C ALA A 171 7.42 24.34 6.70
N MET A 172 6.39 25.17 6.57
CA MET A 172 5.01 24.67 6.56
C MET A 172 4.72 23.96 5.24
N VAL A 173 4.64 22.65 5.25
CA VAL A 173 4.32 21.83 4.07
C VAL A 173 2.82 21.56 3.99
N LYS A 174 2.24 21.79 2.80
CA LYS A 174 0.86 21.40 2.47
C LYS A 174 0.88 20.48 1.26
N THR A 175 0.31 19.29 1.41
CA THR A 175 0.14 18.34 0.30
C THR A 175 -1.22 18.52 -0.35
N MET A 176 -1.26 18.47 -1.67
CA MET A 176 -2.48 18.37 -2.46
C MET A 176 -2.30 17.22 -3.44
N GLU A 177 -3.03 16.15 -3.23
CA GLU A 177 -2.98 14.98 -4.09
C GLU A 177 -4.29 14.85 -4.85
N ALA A 178 -4.20 14.48 -6.13
CA ALA A 178 -5.39 14.11 -6.88
C ALA A 178 -5.99 12.84 -6.26
N PRO A 179 -7.33 12.71 -6.18
CA PRO A 179 -7.95 11.45 -5.78
C PRO A 179 -7.46 10.34 -6.72
N ARG A 180 -6.94 9.28 -6.15
CA ARG A 180 -6.44 8.12 -6.90
C ARG A 180 -7.55 7.19 -7.32
#